data_a4b7da9c9d4b4085358dc7446abddf97
#
_entry.id   a4b7da9c9d4b4085358dc7446abddf97
#
_cell.length_a   1.000
_cell.length_b   1.000
_cell.length_c   1.000
_cell.angle_alpha   90.00
_cell.angle_beta   90.00
_cell.angle_gamma   90.00
#
_symmetry.space_group_name_H-M   'P 1'
#
loop_
_entity.id
_entity.type
_entity.pdbx_description
1 polymer ?
#
loop_
_entity_poly.entity_id
_entity_poly.type
_entity_poly.pdbx_seq_one_letter_code
_entity_poly.pdbx_strand_id
1 'polypeptide(L)'
;MALCGGLAAIVGSTSVSAGPAIGQFELKTLDSEPGEIEFQSQNAYMFGNPKRKTVVGPGGEIEADDNSLARQRNALELEFGITRYLKTRIGIEYEKERREEPGTLRQADGYEDLKLDEYGAEVIGVLIPRHGDGIGLGVVVEYEVPAERGSAQSLITGPILEWAHGPWTLTVIPTLVHFLGGERNEAGQKDEKIDFAYANQIKYRYSEHLDLALESYGTIDRIGGRGGKSDEAALFGDFDQHRIGPVMYWNFTPEFAAAYKKDDDKDDDEQMVSLGIGALFGLNDNTPTTTLKLSMEVYF
;
A
#
# COMPACT_ATOMS: atom_id res chain seq x y z
N MET A 1 18.55 -41.55 40.37
CA MET A 1 18.39 -41.44 38.89
C MET A 1 17.29 -40.45 38.64
N ALA A 2 17.65 -39.21 38.35
CA ALA A 2 16.71 -38.12 38.08
C ALA A 2 16.78 -37.84 36.58
N LEU A 3 15.68 -38.06 35.86
CA LEU A 3 15.50 -37.66 34.45
C LEU A 3 15.04 -36.21 34.44
N CYS A 4 15.92 -35.31 34.02
CA CYS A 4 15.55 -33.99 33.60
C CYS A 4 15.05 -34.08 32.15
N GLY A 5 13.74 -33.98 31.97
CA GLY A 5 13.12 -33.75 30.66
C GLY A 5 13.17 -32.25 30.34
N GLY A 6 13.99 -31.85 29.35
CA GLY A 6 14.01 -30.50 28.86
C GLY A 6 12.77 -30.27 27.96
N LEU A 7 11.93 -29.32 28.36
CA LEU A 7 10.89 -28.73 27.50
C LEU A 7 11.61 -27.79 26.52
N ALA A 8 11.72 -28.21 25.27
CA ALA A 8 12.05 -27.31 24.19
C ALA A 8 10.77 -26.54 23.83
N ALA A 9 10.72 -25.26 24.18
CA ALA A 9 9.69 -24.36 23.71
C ALA A 9 9.94 -24.14 22.22
N ILE A 10 9.11 -24.75 21.39
CA ILE A 10 9.02 -24.44 19.96
C ILE A 10 8.27 -23.09 19.88
N VAL A 11 9.02 -22.02 19.73
CA VAL A 11 8.44 -20.73 19.35
C VAL A 11 8.07 -20.89 17.87
N GLY A 12 6.83 -21.24 17.61
CA GLY A 12 6.27 -21.18 16.26
C GLY A 12 6.19 -19.70 15.87
N SER A 13 7.02 -19.29 14.93
CA SER A 13 6.85 -18.01 14.26
C SER A 13 5.59 -18.10 13.43
N THR A 14 4.50 -17.53 13.92
CA THR A 14 3.33 -17.27 13.08
C THR A 14 3.77 -16.26 12.00
N SER A 15 3.78 -16.67 10.76
CA SER A 15 3.93 -15.74 9.64
C SER A 15 2.73 -14.80 9.67
N VAL A 16 2.94 -13.60 10.20
CA VAL A 16 1.98 -12.51 10.05
C VAL A 16 1.90 -12.25 8.56
N SER A 17 0.78 -12.61 7.95
CA SER A 17 0.49 -12.14 6.60
C SER A 17 0.41 -10.63 6.67
N ALA A 18 1.43 -9.95 6.18
CA ALA A 18 1.40 -8.52 6.03
C ALA A 18 0.17 -8.18 5.19
N GLY A 19 -0.70 -7.31 5.71
CA GLY A 19 -1.78 -6.77 4.89
C GLY A 19 -1.17 -6.03 3.70
N PRO A 20 -2.01 -5.54 2.76
CA PRO A 20 -1.50 -4.85 1.58
C PRO A 20 -0.55 -3.72 1.97
N ALA A 21 0.58 -3.64 1.29
CA ALA A 21 1.55 -2.56 1.42
C ALA A 21 0.87 -1.19 1.28
N ILE A 22 1.37 -0.16 1.92
CA ILE A 22 0.76 1.17 1.82
C ILE A 22 0.86 1.73 0.41
N GLY A 23 1.86 1.34 -0.36
CA GLY A 23 1.96 1.62 -1.79
C GLY A 23 0.72 1.21 -2.57
N GLN A 24 -0.09 0.31 -2.04
CA GLN A 24 -1.39 -0.06 -2.61
C GLN A 24 -2.49 0.99 -2.37
N PHE A 25 -2.28 1.98 -1.50
CA PHE A 25 -3.16 3.15 -1.35
C PHE A 25 -2.68 4.35 -2.15
N GLU A 26 -1.68 4.17 -2.95
CA GLU A 26 -1.15 5.16 -3.85
C GLU A 26 -1.80 5.06 -5.23
N LEU A 27 -1.95 6.20 -5.88
CA LEU A 27 -2.37 6.30 -7.26
C LEU A 27 -1.19 6.74 -8.10
N LYS A 28 -0.63 5.80 -8.83
CA LYS A 28 0.49 6.06 -9.72
C LYS A 28 0.01 6.81 -10.96
N THR A 29 0.71 7.88 -11.32
CA THR A 29 0.38 8.73 -12.48
C THR A 29 1.30 8.44 -13.65
N LEU A 30 0.87 8.82 -14.87
CA LEU A 30 1.66 8.70 -16.09
C LEU A 30 2.44 9.99 -16.42
N ASP A 31 2.25 11.04 -15.65
CA ASP A 31 2.98 12.29 -15.84
C ASP A 31 4.45 12.05 -15.45
N SER A 32 5.37 12.42 -16.33
CA SER A 32 6.81 12.23 -16.15
C SER A 32 7.58 13.26 -16.95
N GLU A 33 8.31 14.11 -16.28
CA GLU A 33 9.16 15.12 -16.90
C GLU A 33 10.65 14.79 -16.68
N PRO A 34 11.50 14.95 -17.69
CA PRO A 34 12.92 14.68 -17.57
C PRO A 34 13.60 15.59 -16.54
N GLY A 35 14.15 15.03 -15.48
CA GLY A 35 14.87 15.75 -14.44
C GLY A 35 14.00 16.22 -13.28
N GLU A 36 12.70 15.95 -13.32
CA GLU A 36 11.78 16.15 -12.20
C GLU A 36 12.15 15.23 -11.04
N ILE A 37 12.04 15.76 -9.84
CA ILE A 37 12.14 14.99 -8.59
C ILE A 37 10.87 15.24 -7.80
N GLU A 38 10.20 14.17 -7.41
CA GLU A 38 9.04 14.22 -6.56
C GLU A 38 9.30 13.52 -5.23
N PHE A 39 8.97 14.18 -4.13
CA PHE A 39 8.90 13.57 -2.82
C PHE A 39 7.45 13.27 -2.47
N GLN A 40 7.18 12.03 -2.07
CA GLN A 40 5.86 11.61 -1.63
C GLN A 40 5.88 11.13 -0.19
N SER A 41 4.80 11.42 0.54
CA SER A 41 4.51 10.85 1.85
C SER A 41 3.07 10.36 1.88
N GLN A 42 2.90 9.06 2.01
CA GLN A 42 1.59 8.41 2.09
C GLN A 42 1.37 7.93 3.53
N ASN A 43 0.19 8.18 4.08
CA ASN A 43 -0.13 7.80 5.45
C ASN A 43 -1.54 7.23 5.51
N ALA A 44 -1.70 6.09 6.16
CA ALA A 44 -2.98 5.44 6.37
C ALA A 44 -3.15 5.07 7.85
N TYR A 45 -4.30 5.46 8.41
CA TYR A 45 -4.75 5.04 9.73
C TYR A 45 -5.99 4.18 9.59
N MET A 46 -5.89 2.92 9.97
CA MET A 46 -6.96 1.92 9.84
C MET A 46 -7.58 1.66 11.21
N PHE A 47 -8.91 1.74 11.27
CA PHE A 47 -9.70 1.54 12.48
C PHE A 47 -10.74 0.44 12.27
N GLY A 48 -11.12 -0.24 13.38
CA GLY A 48 -12.11 -1.31 13.33
C GLY A 48 -11.64 -2.45 12.44
N ASN A 49 -10.40 -2.89 12.67
CA ASN A 49 -9.86 -4.07 11.99
C ASN A 49 -10.73 -5.28 12.30
N PRO A 50 -10.93 -6.18 11.32
CA PRO A 50 -11.70 -7.39 11.53
C PRO A 50 -11.11 -8.20 12.68
N LYS A 51 -11.97 -8.68 13.56
CA LYS A 51 -11.56 -9.65 14.57
C LYS A 51 -11.32 -10.98 13.88
N ARG A 52 -10.06 -11.40 13.85
CA ARG A 52 -9.72 -12.72 13.35
C ARG A 52 -10.31 -13.78 14.29
N LYS A 53 -10.80 -14.86 13.71
CA LYS A 53 -11.37 -15.98 14.46
C LYS A 53 -10.27 -16.64 15.30
N THR A 54 -10.58 -17.04 16.52
CA THR A 54 -9.70 -17.87 17.34
C THR A 54 -9.36 -19.16 16.62
N VAL A 55 -8.09 -19.42 16.40
CA VAL A 55 -7.60 -20.68 15.86
C VAL A 55 -7.40 -21.64 17.01
N VAL A 56 -7.96 -22.85 16.92
CA VAL A 56 -7.68 -23.93 17.86
C VAL A 56 -6.42 -24.63 17.39
N GLY A 57 -5.31 -24.40 18.08
CA GLY A 57 -4.04 -25.08 17.81
C GLY A 57 -4.13 -26.61 17.96
N PRO A 58 -3.12 -27.37 17.48
CA PRO A 58 -3.13 -28.83 17.49
C PRO A 58 -3.29 -29.49 18.86
N GLY A 59 -3.03 -28.75 19.94
CA GLY A 59 -3.20 -29.19 21.34
C GLY A 59 -4.52 -28.77 21.99
N GLY A 60 -5.43 -28.14 21.26
CA GLY A 60 -6.68 -27.58 21.81
C GLY A 60 -6.47 -26.22 22.49
N GLU A 61 -5.32 -25.61 22.32
CA GLU A 61 -5.01 -24.26 22.76
C GLU A 61 -5.77 -23.27 21.89
N ILE A 62 -6.46 -22.32 22.53
CA ILE A 62 -7.12 -21.24 21.78
C ILE A 62 -6.05 -20.17 21.60
N GLU A 63 -5.44 -20.12 20.44
CA GLU A 63 -4.60 -19.01 20.03
C GLU A 63 -5.53 -17.86 19.63
N ALA A 64 -5.49 -16.79 20.42
CA ALA A 64 -6.11 -15.53 20.04
C ALA A 64 -5.27 -14.96 18.88
N ASP A 65 -5.85 -14.96 17.70
CA ASP A 65 -5.24 -14.32 16.56
C ASP A 65 -5.11 -12.80 16.81
N ASP A 66 -4.05 -12.21 16.29
CA ASP A 66 -3.72 -10.79 16.46
C ASP A 66 -4.92 -9.88 16.19
N ASN A 67 -5.56 -9.41 17.26
CA ASN A 67 -6.64 -8.45 17.18
C ASN A 67 -6.06 -7.03 17.17
N SER A 68 -5.54 -6.61 16.04
CA SER A 68 -5.14 -5.22 15.85
C SER A 68 -6.38 -4.33 15.89
N LEU A 69 -6.46 -3.41 16.87
CA LEU A 69 -7.56 -2.42 16.97
C LEU A 69 -7.37 -1.29 15.97
N ALA A 70 -6.12 -0.91 15.74
CA ALA A 70 -5.75 0.14 14.81
C ALA A 70 -4.37 -0.18 14.23
N ARG A 71 -4.20 0.13 12.97
CA ARG A 71 -2.94 0.00 12.25
C ARG A 71 -2.63 1.34 11.60
N GLN A 72 -1.38 1.77 11.72
CA GLN A 72 -0.87 2.93 11.02
C GLN A 72 0.22 2.46 10.07
N ARG A 73 0.15 2.89 8.82
CA ARG A 73 1.18 2.69 7.81
C ARG A 73 1.60 4.02 7.20
N ASN A 74 2.87 4.13 6.92
CA ASN A 74 3.49 5.33 6.37
C ASN A 74 4.49 4.91 5.30
N ALA A 75 4.39 5.49 4.10
CA ALA A 75 5.43 5.40 3.08
C ALA A 75 6.08 6.75 2.86
N LEU A 76 7.39 6.73 2.62
CA LEU A 76 8.18 7.87 2.17
C LEU A 76 8.89 7.47 0.90
N GLU A 77 8.70 8.22 -0.16
CA GLU A 77 9.13 7.86 -1.50
C GLU A 77 9.80 9.05 -2.20
N LEU A 78 10.76 8.73 -3.05
CA LEU A 78 11.39 9.67 -3.98
C LEU A 78 11.23 9.12 -5.40
N GLU A 79 10.58 9.88 -6.24
CA GLU A 79 10.41 9.59 -7.65
C GLU A 79 11.32 10.48 -8.50
N PHE A 80 11.81 9.93 -9.62
CA PHE A 80 12.69 10.59 -10.54
C PHE A 80 12.17 10.43 -11.97
N GLY A 81 11.83 11.53 -12.61
CA GLY A 81 11.52 11.60 -14.03
C GLY A 81 12.79 11.45 -14.88
N ILE A 82 13.00 10.28 -15.49
CA ILE A 82 14.19 10.00 -16.32
C ILE A 82 13.97 10.51 -17.75
N THR A 83 12.80 10.26 -18.28
CA THR A 83 12.34 10.76 -19.58
C THR A 83 10.82 10.90 -19.53
N ARG A 84 10.20 11.57 -20.49
CA ARG A 84 8.72 11.60 -20.62
C ARG A 84 8.05 10.22 -20.79
N TYR A 85 8.84 9.14 -20.89
CA TYR A 85 8.35 7.77 -21.06
C TYR A 85 8.81 6.82 -19.94
N LEU A 86 9.61 7.32 -19.01
CA LEU A 86 10.21 6.48 -17.98
C LEU A 86 10.43 7.27 -16.71
N LYS A 87 9.89 6.80 -15.62
CA LYS A 87 10.20 7.27 -14.27
C LYS A 87 10.51 6.11 -13.33
N THR A 88 11.22 6.39 -12.28
CA THR A 88 11.62 5.41 -11.27
C THR A 88 11.41 5.98 -9.88
N ARG A 89 11.15 5.11 -8.94
CA ARG A 89 10.90 5.47 -7.55
C ARG A 89 11.66 4.55 -6.61
N ILE A 90 12.05 5.09 -5.47
CA ILE A 90 12.55 4.33 -4.32
C ILE A 90 11.75 4.74 -3.10
N GLY A 91 11.42 3.78 -2.24
CA GLY A 91 10.58 4.01 -1.07
C GLY A 91 10.98 3.20 0.14
N ILE A 92 10.49 3.65 1.29
CA ILE A 92 10.55 2.94 2.56
C ILE A 92 9.19 3.01 3.22
N GLU A 93 8.76 1.90 3.81
CA GLU A 93 7.50 1.82 4.54
C GLU A 93 7.72 1.56 6.02
N TYR A 94 6.84 2.15 6.83
CA TYR A 94 6.81 1.98 8.27
C TYR A 94 5.42 1.56 8.71
N GLU A 95 5.37 0.67 9.68
CA GLU A 95 4.13 0.19 10.28
C GLU A 95 4.13 0.36 11.78
N LYS A 96 2.94 0.63 12.34
CA LYS A 96 2.66 0.65 13.76
C LYS A 96 1.28 0.07 14.02
N GLU A 97 1.20 -0.89 14.92
CA GLU A 97 -0.06 -1.51 15.30
C GLU A 97 -0.43 -1.20 16.74
N ARG A 98 -1.73 -1.20 17.02
CA ARG A 98 -2.28 -1.23 18.36
C ARG A 98 -3.04 -2.53 18.55
N ARG A 99 -2.59 -3.38 19.45
CA ARG A 99 -3.20 -4.69 19.74
C ARG A 99 -4.18 -4.64 20.91
N GLU A 100 -5.21 -5.50 20.86
CA GLU A 100 -6.27 -5.56 21.88
C GLU A 100 -5.80 -6.18 23.20
N GLU A 101 -4.80 -7.05 23.19
CA GLU A 101 -4.26 -7.69 24.40
C GLU A 101 -2.88 -7.16 24.77
N PRO A 102 -2.83 -6.06 25.53
CA PRO A 102 -1.62 -5.77 26.24
C PRO A 102 -1.41 -6.85 27.30
N GLY A 103 -0.33 -7.60 27.21
CA GLY A 103 0.01 -8.64 28.17
C GLY A 103 0.20 -8.14 29.61
N THR A 104 0.13 -6.83 29.84
CA THR A 104 0.19 -6.17 31.15
C THR A 104 -0.55 -4.83 31.11
N LEU A 105 -1.08 -4.39 32.27
CA LEU A 105 -1.68 -3.07 32.47
C LEU A 105 -0.75 -1.88 32.09
N ARG A 106 0.57 -2.11 32.01
CA ARG A 106 1.54 -1.11 31.55
C ARG A 106 1.55 -0.93 30.03
N GLN A 107 1.00 -1.85 29.30
CA GLN A 107 0.82 -1.81 27.85
C GLN A 107 -0.61 -1.37 27.47
N ALA A 108 -1.32 -0.72 28.41
CA ALA A 108 -2.73 -0.33 28.22
C ALA A 108 -2.97 0.68 27.11
N ASP A 109 -1.95 1.42 26.69
CA ASP A 109 -1.96 2.23 25.45
C ASP A 109 -1.78 1.36 24.19
N GLY A 110 -1.28 0.13 24.37
CA GLY A 110 -1.33 -0.95 23.39
C GLY A 110 -0.67 -0.66 22.04
N TYR A 111 -0.04 0.51 21.85
CA TYR A 111 0.71 0.80 20.65
C TYR A 111 2.09 0.15 20.69
N GLU A 112 2.42 -0.56 19.63
CA GLU A 112 3.79 -0.96 19.38
C GLU A 112 4.64 0.24 18.89
N ASP A 113 5.97 0.09 18.95
CA ASP A 113 6.86 1.08 18.35
C ASP A 113 6.71 1.07 16.83
N LEU A 114 6.90 2.25 16.20
CA LEU A 114 6.96 2.36 14.76
C LEU A 114 8.15 1.54 14.23
N LYS A 115 7.88 0.59 13.37
CA LYS A 115 8.88 -0.32 12.78
C LYS A 115 9.01 -0.04 11.30
N LEU A 116 10.22 -0.19 10.78
CA LEU A 116 10.46 -0.28 9.35
C LEU A 116 9.87 -1.62 8.86
N ASP A 117 8.97 -1.55 7.90
CA ASP A 117 8.26 -2.70 7.33
C ASP A 117 8.97 -3.22 6.08
N GLU A 118 9.18 -2.34 5.09
CA GLU A 118 9.81 -2.76 3.84
C GLU A 118 10.53 -1.63 3.10
N TYR A 119 11.27 -2.03 2.07
CA TYR A 119 11.94 -1.17 1.09
C TYR A 119 11.37 -1.46 -0.29
N GLY A 120 11.04 -0.42 -1.05
CA GLY A 120 10.52 -0.53 -2.41
C GLY A 120 11.44 0.11 -3.45
N ALA A 121 11.43 -0.47 -4.64
CA ALA A 121 11.97 0.15 -5.84
C ALA A 121 11.03 -0.10 -7.01
N GLU A 122 10.67 0.97 -7.72
CA GLU A 122 9.65 0.95 -8.77
C GLU A 122 10.18 1.55 -10.07
N VAL A 123 9.67 1.06 -11.18
CA VAL A 123 9.83 1.62 -12.52
C VAL A 123 8.46 1.71 -13.18
N ILE A 124 8.14 2.89 -13.70
CA ILE A 124 6.94 3.13 -14.53
C ILE A 124 7.38 3.46 -15.95
N GLY A 125 6.95 2.61 -16.88
CA GLY A 125 7.07 2.85 -18.32
C GLY A 125 5.80 3.46 -18.89
N VAL A 126 5.88 4.65 -19.47
CA VAL A 126 4.75 5.33 -20.13
C VAL A 126 4.71 4.93 -21.60
N LEU A 127 3.71 4.16 -21.99
CA LEU A 127 3.55 3.67 -23.36
C LEU A 127 2.80 4.68 -24.24
N ILE A 128 1.79 5.32 -23.68
CA ILE A 128 0.99 6.38 -24.31
C ILE A 128 0.89 7.52 -23.30
N PRO A 129 1.68 8.59 -23.46
CA PRO A 129 1.55 9.78 -22.63
C PRO A 129 0.17 10.42 -22.81
N ARG A 130 -0.46 10.77 -21.68
CA ARG A 130 -1.71 11.52 -21.73
C ARG A 130 -1.42 13.01 -21.93
N HIS A 131 -1.97 13.61 -22.97
CA HIS A 131 -1.88 15.03 -23.26
C HIS A 131 -3.27 15.67 -23.19
N GLY A 132 -3.56 16.43 -22.14
CA GLY A 132 -4.87 17.05 -21.94
C GLY A 132 -6.00 16.02 -21.87
N ASP A 133 -7.06 16.23 -22.65
CA ASP A 133 -8.14 15.26 -22.82
C ASP A 133 -7.65 14.04 -23.62
N GLY A 134 -7.93 12.85 -23.14
CA GLY A 134 -7.56 11.61 -23.84
C GLY A 134 -7.26 10.44 -22.94
N ILE A 135 -6.56 9.47 -23.50
CA ILE A 135 -6.19 8.21 -22.83
C ILE A 135 -4.68 8.18 -22.64
N GLY A 136 -4.24 7.79 -21.45
CA GLY A 136 -2.88 7.43 -21.13
C GLY A 136 -2.77 5.93 -20.83
N LEU A 137 -1.62 5.35 -21.14
CA LEU A 137 -1.30 3.95 -20.85
C LEU A 137 0.13 3.83 -20.38
N GLY A 138 0.34 3.13 -19.28
CA GLY A 138 1.65 2.76 -18.76
C GLY A 138 1.67 1.37 -18.18
N VAL A 139 2.86 0.99 -17.71
CA VAL A 139 3.10 -0.26 -16.99
C VAL A 139 3.96 0.03 -15.78
N VAL A 140 3.57 -0.48 -14.62
CA VAL A 140 4.34 -0.45 -13.39
C VAL A 140 5.01 -1.80 -13.15
N VAL A 141 6.25 -1.74 -12.68
CA VAL A 141 7.01 -2.87 -12.13
C VAL A 141 7.64 -2.39 -10.84
N GLU A 142 7.26 -2.98 -9.72
CA GLU A 142 7.74 -2.64 -8.39
C GLU A 142 8.27 -3.89 -7.69
N TYR A 143 9.36 -3.75 -6.97
CA TYR A 143 9.97 -4.81 -6.18
C TYR A 143 10.13 -4.35 -4.74
N GLU A 144 9.56 -5.12 -3.82
CA GLU A 144 9.55 -4.83 -2.40
C GLU A 144 10.33 -5.90 -1.62
N VAL A 145 11.06 -5.47 -0.62
CA VAL A 145 11.88 -6.30 0.24
C VAL A 145 11.50 -6.01 1.70
N PRO A 146 10.85 -6.94 2.40
CA PRO A 146 10.56 -6.79 3.82
C PRO A 146 11.82 -6.57 4.66
N ALA A 147 11.73 -5.71 5.67
CA ALA A 147 12.81 -5.49 6.63
C ALA A 147 13.02 -6.71 7.54
N GLU A 148 11.96 -7.47 7.78
CA GLU A 148 12.02 -8.71 8.55
C GLU A 148 12.66 -9.82 7.71
N ARG A 149 13.68 -10.47 8.30
CA ARG A 149 14.38 -11.57 7.62
C ARG A 149 13.52 -12.81 7.51
N GLY A 150 13.51 -13.41 6.33
CA GLY A 150 12.76 -14.64 6.05
C GLY A 150 11.37 -14.40 5.45
N SER A 151 10.86 -13.19 5.53
CA SER A 151 9.60 -12.81 4.88
C SER A 151 9.69 -12.89 3.36
N ALA A 152 8.57 -13.12 2.71
CA ALA A 152 8.49 -13.17 1.26
C ALA A 152 8.70 -11.77 0.67
N GLN A 153 9.49 -11.68 -0.37
CA GLN A 153 9.61 -10.49 -1.20
C GLN A 153 8.44 -10.42 -2.17
N SER A 154 8.07 -9.23 -2.62
CA SER A 154 7.02 -9.08 -3.61
C SER A 154 7.52 -8.44 -4.92
N LEU A 155 6.95 -8.91 -6.03
CA LEU A 155 7.09 -8.32 -7.35
C LEU A 155 5.70 -7.92 -7.82
N ILE A 156 5.44 -6.61 -7.90
CA ILE A 156 4.17 -6.04 -8.30
C ILE A 156 4.27 -5.60 -9.76
N THR A 157 3.31 -6.02 -10.57
CA THR A 157 3.29 -5.65 -11.99
C THR A 157 1.87 -5.39 -12.47
N GLY A 158 1.68 -4.38 -13.30
CA GLY A 158 0.36 -4.12 -13.88
C GLY A 158 0.32 -2.93 -14.82
N PRO A 159 -0.77 -2.77 -15.60
CA PRO A 159 -0.99 -1.58 -16.39
C PRO A 159 -1.47 -0.41 -15.52
N ILE A 160 -1.15 0.80 -15.96
CA ILE A 160 -1.73 2.06 -15.50
C ILE A 160 -2.57 2.59 -16.65
N LEU A 161 -3.86 2.79 -16.42
CA LEU A 161 -4.81 3.32 -17.39
C LEU A 161 -5.32 4.66 -16.87
N GLU A 162 -5.16 5.70 -17.69
CA GLU A 162 -5.72 7.02 -17.39
C GLU A 162 -6.65 7.44 -18.51
N TRP A 163 -7.70 8.13 -18.15
CA TRP A 163 -8.59 8.82 -19.07
C TRP A 163 -8.94 10.19 -18.49
N ALA A 164 -8.84 11.23 -19.30
CA ALA A 164 -9.25 12.57 -18.89
C ALA A 164 -10.17 13.19 -19.94
N HIS A 165 -11.17 13.94 -19.46
CA HIS A 165 -12.06 14.74 -20.29
C HIS A 165 -12.62 15.92 -19.49
N GLY A 166 -12.28 17.12 -19.91
CA GLY A 166 -12.61 18.35 -19.20
C GLY A 166 -12.08 18.30 -17.75
N PRO A 167 -12.93 18.50 -16.73
CA PRO A 167 -12.47 18.48 -15.33
C PRO A 167 -12.35 17.06 -14.75
N TRP A 168 -12.66 16.01 -15.49
CA TRP A 168 -12.69 14.64 -15.01
C TRP A 168 -11.42 13.88 -15.37
N THR A 169 -10.90 13.13 -14.40
CA THR A 169 -9.83 12.14 -14.64
C THR A 169 -10.26 10.82 -14.01
N LEU A 170 -10.08 9.73 -14.74
CA LEU A 170 -10.23 8.36 -14.28
C LEU A 170 -8.88 7.68 -14.33
N THR A 171 -8.44 7.08 -13.24
CA THR A 171 -7.23 6.26 -13.15
C THR A 171 -7.60 4.86 -12.68
N VAL A 172 -7.07 3.83 -13.36
CA VAL A 172 -7.30 2.43 -13.05
C VAL A 172 -5.98 1.67 -13.11
N ILE A 173 -5.61 1.04 -12.00
CA ILE A 173 -4.33 0.34 -11.83
C ILE A 173 -4.59 -1.08 -11.29
N PRO A 174 -4.89 -2.06 -12.15
CA PRO A 174 -4.94 -3.46 -11.75
C PRO A 174 -3.52 -4.04 -11.71
N THR A 175 -3.14 -4.72 -10.64
CA THR A 175 -1.81 -5.27 -10.45
C THR A 175 -1.85 -6.74 -10.03
N LEU A 176 -0.80 -7.47 -10.38
CA LEU A 176 -0.50 -8.79 -9.86
C LEU A 176 0.66 -8.67 -8.87
N VAL A 177 0.48 -9.20 -7.68
CA VAL A 177 1.49 -9.24 -6.63
C VAL A 177 2.02 -10.66 -6.53
N HIS A 178 3.27 -10.87 -6.97
CA HIS A 178 3.95 -12.15 -6.89
C HIS A 178 4.81 -12.20 -5.64
N PHE A 179 4.47 -13.07 -4.70
CA PHE A 179 5.28 -13.30 -3.51
C PHE A 179 6.37 -14.31 -3.83
N LEU A 180 7.63 -13.92 -3.61
CA LEU A 180 8.83 -14.64 -3.98
C LEU A 180 9.64 -14.98 -2.72
N GLY A 181 10.04 -16.22 -2.57
CA GLY A 181 10.84 -16.61 -1.42
C GLY A 181 9.99 -16.93 -0.21
N GLY A 182 10.37 -16.36 0.95
CA GLY A 182 9.75 -16.67 2.23
C GLY A 182 10.28 -17.97 2.88
N GLU A 183 9.92 -18.17 4.13
CA GLU A 183 10.25 -19.38 4.87
C GLU A 183 9.56 -20.60 4.25
N ARG A 184 10.14 -21.76 4.49
CA ARG A 184 9.51 -23.02 4.06
C ARG A 184 8.52 -23.45 5.14
N ASN A 185 7.34 -23.90 4.73
CA ASN A 185 6.41 -24.55 5.62
C ASN A 185 7.00 -25.86 6.19
N GLU A 186 6.33 -26.48 7.14
CA GLU A 186 6.76 -27.72 7.78
C GLU A 186 6.99 -28.87 6.79
N ALA A 187 6.35 -28.84 5.61
CA ALA A 187 6.54 -29.77 4.51
C ALA A 187 7.76 -29.44 3.62
N GLY A 188 8.53 -28.38 3.95
CA GLY A 188 9.71 -27.93 3.22
C GLY A 188 9.40 -27.21 1.90
N GLN A 189 8.16 -26.86 1.65
CA GLN A 189 7.71 -26.15 0.45
C GLN A 189 7.73 -24.63 0.72
N LYS A 190 8.18 -23.86 -0.26
CA LYS A 190 8.05 -22.40 -0.23
C LYS A 190 6.61 -22.02 -0.55
N ASP A 191 6.08 -21.08 0.20
CA ASP A 191 4.77 -20.51 -0.06
C ASP A 191 4.92 -19.35 -1.06
N GLU A 192 4.74 -19.68 -2.33
CA GLU A 192 4.76 -18.72 -3.43
C GLU A 192 3.31 -18.49 -3.86
N LYS A 193 2.78 -17.30 -3.62
CA LYS A 193 1.41 -16.94 -4.00
C LYS A 193 1.39 -15.80 -5.01
N ILE A 194 0.28 -15.67 -5.72
CA ILE A 194 -0.03 -14.55 -6.59
C ILE A 194 -1.34 -13.96 -6.11
N ASP A 195 -1.29 -12.72 -5.70
CA ASP A 195 -2.47 -11.93 -5.34
C ASP A 195 -2.81 -10.97 -6.49
N PHE A 196 -4.05 -10.52 -6.51
CA PHE A 196 -4.50 -9.43 -7.36
C PHE A 196 -4.76 -8.21 -6.47
N ALA A 197 -4.25 -7.05 -6.86
CA ALA A 197 -4.55 -5.79 -6.20
C ALA A 197 -5.04 -4.76 -7.22
N TYR A 198 -5.76 -3.76 -6.74
CA TYR A 198 -6.18 -2.66 -7.58
C TYR A 198 -6.24 -1.34 -6.82
N ALA A 199 -5.94 -0.26 -7.53
CA ALA A 199 -6.18 1.11 -7.13
C ALA A 199 -6.94 1.83 -8.23
N ASN A 200 -8.05 2.50 -7.87
CA ASN A 200 -8.85 3.26 -8.83
C ASN A 200 -9.21 4.62 -8.26
N GLN A 201 -9.27 5.63 -9.13
CA GLN A 201 -9.70 6.98 -8.77
C GLN A 201 -10.59 7.55 -9.87
N ILE A 202 -11.67 8.20 -9.46
CA ILE A 202 -12.40 9.17 -10.28
C ILE A 202 -12.18 10.53 -9.62
N LYS A 203 -11.50 11.44 -10.32
CA LYS A 203 -11.13 12.76 -9.82
C LYS A 203 -11.87 13.84 -10.62
N TYR A 204 -12.35 14.85 -9.93
CA TYR A 204 -12.99 16.03 -10.49
C TYR A 204 -12.22 17.27 -10.06
N ARG A 205 -11.65 18.01 -10.99
CA ARG A 205 -11.01 19.31 -10.74
C ARG A 205 -12.08 20.36 -10.49
N TYR A 206 -12.27 20.69 -9.22
CA TYR A 206 -13.25 21.70 -8.80
C TYR A 206 -12.72 23.13 -9.04
N SER A 207 -11.44 23.36 -8.80
CA SER A 207 -10.75 24.63 -9.04
C SER A 207 -9.26 24.37 -9.30
N GLU A 208 -8.49 25.41 -9.56
CA GLU A 208 -7.02 25.34 -9.71
C GLU A 208 -6.32 24.77 -8.47
N HIS A 209 -6.94 24.91 -7.30
CA HIS A 209 -6.35 24.50 -6.01
C HIS A 209 -7.06 23.33 -5.36
N LEU A 210 -8.16 22.84 -5.91
CA LEU A 210 -8.97 21.84 -5.23
C LEU A 210 -9.47 20.77 -6.20
N ASP A 211 -9.07 19.53 -5.93
CA ASP A 211 -9.61 18.35 -6.57
C ASP A 211 -10.44 17.53 -5.58
N LEU A 212 -11.54 16.99 -6.05
CA LEU A 212 -12.39 16.05 -5.32
C LEU A 212 -12.31 14.70 -5.99
N ALA A 213 -12.07 13.66 -5.22
CA ALA A 213 -11.94 12.31 -5.75
C ALA A 213 -12.81 11.29 -5.02
N LEU A 214 -13.17 10.24 -5.72
CA LEU A 214 -13.65 8.99 -5.16
C LEU A 214 -12.60 7.93 -5.48
N GLU A 215 -12.04 7.30 -4.45
CA GLU A 215 -11.00 6.30 -4.58
C GLU A 215 -11.47 4.95 -4.10
N SER A 216 -10.98 3.89 -4.74
CA SER A 216 -11.21 2.53 -4.29
C SER A 216 -9.94 1.70 -4.41
N TYR A 217 -9.71 0.87 -3.39
CA TYR A 217 -8.54 0.01 -3.26
C TYR A 217 -8.97 -1.37 -2.81
N GLY A 218 -8.27 -2.38 -3.26
CA GLY A 218 -8.54 -3.72 -2.79
C GLY A 218 -7.49 -4.73 -3.19
N THR A 219 -7.55 -5.86 -2.49
CA THR A 219 -6.75 -7.04 -2.76
C THR A 219 -7.63 -8.25 -2.83
N ILE A 220 -7.30 -9.18 -3.71
CA ILE A 220 -7.88 -10.52 -3.80
C ILE A 220 -6.72 -11.48 -3.56
N ASP A 221 -6.78 -12.16 -2.41
CA ASP A 221 -5.71 -13.05 -1.98
C ASP A 221 -5.68 -14.31 -2.86
N ARG A 222 -4.49 -14.77 -3.16
CA ARG A 222 -4.17 -16.05 -3.78
C ARG A 222 -4.99 -16.43 -5.01
N ILE A 223 -5.00 -15.59 -6.03
CA ILE A 223 -5.57 -15.94 -7.34
C ILE A 223 -4.75 -17.02 -8.07
N GLY A 224 -3.51 -17.29 -7.60
CA GLY A 224 -2.62 -18.32 -8.14
C GLY A 224 -1.42 -18.54 -7.24
N GLY A 225 -0.56 -19.50 -7.63
CA GLY A 225 0.69 -19.78 -6.92
C GLY A 225 0.93 -21.28 -6.67
N ARG A 226 2.10 -21.55 -6.04
CA ARG A 226 2.50 -22.89 -5.59
C ARG A 226 2.65 -22.83 -4.08
N GLY A 227 2.19 -23.84 -3.39
CA GLY A 227 2.31 -23.93 -1.94
C GLY A 227 1.21 -24.82 -1.36
N GLY A 228 1.27 -25.07 -0.06
CA GLY A 228 0.19 -25.77 0.63
C GLY A 228 -1.12 -25.02 0.42
N LYS A 229 -2.16 -25.75 0.11
CA LYS A 229 -3.50 -25.17 0.17
C LYS A 229 -3.73 -24.73 1.59
N SER A 230 -3.59 -23.44 1.84
CA SER A 230 -4.39 -22.86 2.90
C SER A 230 -5.83 -22.85 2.39
N ASP A 231 -6.78 -23.03 3.26
CA ASP A 231 -8.20 -22.85 2.97
C ASP A 231 -8.54 -21.37 2.62
N GLU A 232 -7.51 -20.55 2.46
CA GLU A 232 -7.50 -19.10 2.26
C GLU A 232 -7.70 -18.68 0.80
N ALA A 233 -7.63 -19.62 -0.14
CA ALA A 233 -7.65 -19.30 -1.57
C ALA A 233 -9.06 -19.38 -2.14
N ALA A 234 -9.90 -18.44 -1.82
CA ALA A 234 -11.13 -18.24 -2.57
C ALA A 234 -11.14 -16.80 -3.11
N LEU A 235 -11.45 -16.64 -4.38
CA LEU A 235 -11.78 -15.35 -4.97
C LEU A 235 -12.90 -14.75 -4.11
N PHE A 236 -12.67 -13.60 -3.46
CA PHE A 236 -13.52 -13.00 -2.44
C PHE A 236 -13.59 -13.76 -1.09
N GLY A 237 -12.51 -14.47 -0.74
CA GLY A 237 -12.36 -15.20 0.52
C GLY A 237 -12.10 -14.33 1.75
N ASP A 238 -11.78 -14.99 2.85
CA ASP A 238 -11.69 -14.36 4.18
C ASP A 238 -10.59 -13.30 4.31
N PHE A 239 -9.63 -13.22 3.38
CA PHE A 239 -8.52 -12.27 3.40
C PHE A 239 -8.65 -11.12 2.39
N ASP A 240 -9.65 -11.17 1.52
CA ASP A 240 -9.87 -10.11 0.55
C ASP A 240 -10.26 -8.80 1.24
N GLN A 241 -9.60 -7.72 0.87
CA GLN A 241 -9.89 -6.41 1.42
C GLN A 241 -10.33 -5.46 0.31
N HIS A 242 -11.44 -4.77 0.53
CA HIS A 242 -11.99 -3.80 -0.41
C HIS A 242 -12.47 -2.56 0.32
N ARG A 243 -12.07 -1.40 -0.16
CA ARG A 243 -12.45 -0.10 0.42
C ARG A 243 -12.71 0.93 -0.64
N ILE A 244 -13.58 1.88 -0.31
CA ILE A 244 -13.92 3.01 -1.17
C ILE A 244 -14.21 4.24 -0.31
N GLY A 245 -13.88 5.42 -0.80
CA GLY A 245 -14.25 6.64 -0.10
C GLY A 245 -13.80 7.93 -0.78
N PRO A 246 -14.31 9.07 -0.29
CA PRO A 246 -13.95 10.38 -0.79
C PRO A 246 -12.56 10.80 -0.32
N VAL A 247 -11.85 11.46 -1.22
CA VAL A 247 -10.57 12.11 -0.96
C VAL A 247 -10.60 13.51 -1.55
N MET A 248 -10.01 14.46 -0.86
CA MET A 248 -9.85 15.83 -1.29
C MET A 248 -8.37 16.16 -1.41
N TYR A 249 -7.97 16.75 -2.51
CA TYR A 249 -6.60 17.21 -2.76
C TYR A 249 -6.56 18.72 -2.83
N TRP A 250 -5.67 19.30 -2.05
CA TRP A 250 -5.38 20.71 -2.09
C TRP A 250 -4.01 20.95 -2.72
N ASN A 251 -4.02 21.62 -3.88
CA ASN A 251 -2.85 21.87 -4.70
C ASN A 251 -2.45 23.35 -4.59
N PHE A 252 -1.18 23.61 -4.34
CA PHE A 252 -0.68 24.99 -4.19
C PHE A 252 0.83 25.08 -4.41
N THR A 253 1.30 26.28 -4.74
CA THR A 253 2.72 26.60 -4.80
C THR A 253 3.06 27.53 -3.63
N PRO A 254 3.92 27.12 -2.67
CA PRO A 254 4.33 27.99 -1.57
C PRO A 254 5.04 29.25 -2.09
N GLU A 255 4.81 30.40 -1.45
CA GLU A 255 5.42 31.67 -1.89
C GLU A 255 6.95 31.65 -1.96
N PHE A 256 7.60 30.95 -1.01
CA PHE A 256 9.04 30.81 -1.03
C PHE A 256 9.54 29.96 -2.22
N ALA A 257 8.76 28.99 -2.67
CA ALA A 257 9.09 28.12 -3.78
C ALA A 257 8.83 28.79 -5.14
N ALA A 258 7.82 29.64 -5.22
CA ALA A 258 7.52 30.44 -6.42
C ALA A 258 8.72 31.31 -6.87
N ALA A 259 9.57 31.71 -5.94
CA ALA A 259 10.78 32.48 -6.23
C ALA A 259 11.89 31.67 -6.93
N TYR A 260 11.82 30.34 -6.90
CA TYR A 260 12.80 29.43 -7.52
C TYR A 260 12.33 28.86 -8.86
N LYS A 261 11.04 29.06 -9.26
CA LYS A 261 10.61 28.70 -10.63
C LYS A 261 11.44 29.49 -11.64
N LYS A 262 12.05 28.79 -12.58
CA LYS A 262 12.77 29.43 -13.69
C LYS A 262 11.81 30.23 -14.56
N ASP A 263 12.31 31.28 -15.23
CA ASP A 263 11.48 32.17 -16.09
C ASP A 263 10.84 31.41 -17.26
N ASP A 264 11.43 30.30 -17.69
CA ASP A 264 10.91 29.43 -18.76
C ASP A 264 9.72 28.53 -18.30
N ASP A 265 9.61 28.28 -16.97
CA ASP A 265 8.56 27.43 -16.38
C ASP A 265 7.36 28.24 -15.86
N LYS A 266 7.33 29.55 -16.09
CA LYS A 266 6.26 30.46 -15.60
C LYS A 266 4.92 30.27 -16.25
N ASP A 267 4.88 29.62 -17.42
CA ASP A 267 3.65 29.34 -18.15
C ASP A 267 3.03 27.99 -17.75
N ASP A 268 3.74 27.16 -16.95
CA ASP A 268 3.17 25.94 -16.38
C ASP A 268 2.44 26.27 -15.07
N ASP A 269 1.11 26.15 -15.10
CA ASP A 269 0.22 26.30 -13.93
C ASP A 269 0.34 25.12 -12.93
N GLU A 270 1.42 24.35 -13.03
CA GLU A 270 1.62 23.16 -12.20
C GLU A 270 1.96 23.56 -10.76
N GLN A 271 1.14 23.04 -9.84
CA GLN A 271 1.29 23.32 -8.42
C GLN A 271 2.39 22.43 -7.83
N MET A 272 3.29 23.02 -7.05
CA MET A 272 4.46 22.32 -6.48
C MET A 272 4.12 21.40 -5.32
N VAL A 273 2.97 21.57 -4.66
CA VAL A 273 2.57 20.79 -3.48
C VAL A 273 1.14 20.34 -3.64
N SER A 274 0.91 19.04 -3.42
CA SER A 274 -0.42 18.44 -3.32
C SER A 274 -0.60 17.81 -1.93
N LEU A 275 -1.67 18.18 -1.22
CA LEU A 275 -2.05 17.59 0.06
C LEU A 275 -3.39 16.88 -0.06
N GLY A 276 -3.38 15.56 0.13
CA GLY A 276 -4.56 14.71 0.10
C GLY A 276 -5.07 14.35 1.49
N ILE A 277 -6.38 14.43 1.70
CA ILE A 277 -7.05 13.94 2.90
C ILE A 277 -8.33 13.19 2.51
N GLY A 278 -8.51 12.00 3.06
CA GLY A 278 -9.65 11.17 2.75
C GLY A 278 -10.05 10.20 3.85
N ALA A 279 -11.25 9.65 3.70
CA ALA A 279 -11.76 8.55 4.51
C ALA A 279 -12.30 7.45 3.60
N LEU A 280 -11.70 6.26 3.72
CA LEU A 280 -12.09 5.08 2.96
C LEU A 280 -12.85 4.12 3.89
N PHE A 281 -13.93 3.56 3.41
CA PHE A 281 -14.80 2.66 4.15
C PHE A 281 -14.67 1.23 3.63
N GLY A 282 -14.57 0.27 4.57
CA GLY A 282 -14.51 -1.15 4.25
C GLY A 282 -15.81 -1.64 3.62
N LEU A 283 -15.67 -2.47 2.59
CA LEU A 283 -16.81 -3.01 1.84
C LEU A 283 -17.14 -4.48 2.23
N ASN A 284 -16.27 -5.12 3.00
CA ASN A 284 -16.48 -6.48 3.49
C ASN A 284 -15.95 -6.63 4.92
N ASP A 285 -16.24 -7.77 5.55
CA ASP A 285 -15.92 -8.04 6.95
C ASP A 285 -14.40 -8.21 7.20
N ASN A 286 -13.60 -8.37 6.16
CA ASN A 286 -12.14 -8.52 6.25
C ASN A 286 -11.40 -7.18 6.14
N THR A 287 -12.12 -6.13 5.81
CA THR A 287 -11.54 -4.80 5.64
C THR A 287 -11.77 -3.96 6.89
N PRO A 288 -10.78 -3.20 7.37
CA PRO A 288 -10.99 -2.21 8.41
C PRO A 288 -12.20 -1.32 8.09
N THR A 289 -13.05 -1.08 9.08
CA THR A 289 -14.29 -0.33 8.87
C THR A 289 -14.04 1.08 8.33
N THR A 290 -12.93 1.68 8.74
CA THR A 290 -12.52 3.02 8.30
C THR A 290 -11.02 3.11 8.16
N THR A 291 -10.56 3.69 7.06
CA THR A 291 -9.16 4.06 6.84
C THR A 291 -9.09 5.57 6.57
N LEU A 292 -8.41 6.31 7.42
CA LEU A 292 -8.07 7.71 7.12
C LEU A 292 -6.82 7.73 6.27
N LYS A 293 -6.88 8.40 5.12
CA LYS A 293 -5.77 8.58 4.19
C LYS A 293 -5.29 10.03 4.28
N LEU A 294 -3.97 10.21 4.39
CA LEU A 294 -3.28 11.50 4.26
C LEU A 294 -2.14 11.32 3.28
N SER A 295 -2.04 12.17 2.28
CA SER A 295 -0.94 12.17 1.32
C SER A 295 -0.35 13.56 1.17
N MET A 296 0.93 13.61 0.84
CA MET A 296 1.64 14.82 0.46
C MET A 296 2.58 14.48 -0.69
N GLU A 297 2.54 15.28 -1.73
CA GLU A 297 3.41 15.21 -2.90
C GLU A 297 4.06 16.58 -3.07
N VAL A 298 5.36 16.60 -3.32
CA VAL A 298 6.15 17.83 -3.51
C VAL A 298 7.05 17.65 -4.72
N TYR A 299 6.87 18.51 -5.70
CA TYR A 299 7.59 18.52 -6.98
C TYR A 299 8.73 19.55 -6.94
N PHE A 300 9.92 19.18 -7.50
CA PHE A 300 11.14 19.99 -7.52
C PHE A 300 11.73 20.15 -8.91
#